data_33a8a99e0c36587e7dabf59a51d5f4e1
#
_entry.id   33a8a99e0c36587e7dabf59a51d5f4e1
#
_cell.length_a   1.000
_cell.length_b   1.000
_cell.length_c   1.000
_cell.angle_alpha   90.00
_cell.angle_beta   90.00
_cell.angle_gamma   90.00
#
_symmetry.space_group_name_H-M   'P 1'
#
loop_
_entity.id
_entity.type
_entity.pdbx_description
1 polymer ?
#
loop_
_entity_poly.entity_id
_entity_poly.type
_entity_poly.pdbx_seq_one_letter_code
_entity_poly.pdbx_strand_id
1 'polypeptide(L)'
;MVKKLTREAIARAGLRLLDAGGIEAVTTRALAAELGVQSPTLYWHVKSKREILRAMAVAMSGDAAATVTAADRRASWQHILTSWACALRAAVLSHRDGGQAFAGFLAADPATFEITESFLQALHDAGAPPDLAPQCAMLLRHFVVGFCVEEQALAELHNGADHPGESAPAADPTRYPLTARGLQAITATGQDQRFQLALRITIAGLTTLIEEERQKTPSAPENSP
;
A
#
# COMPACT_ATOMS: atom_id res chain seq x y z
N MET A 1 13.97 -3.00 -34.91
CA MET A 1 12.63 -3.44 -34.44
C MET A 1 12.04 -2.35 -33.56
N VAL A 2 10.91 -1.74 -33.95
CA VAL A 2 10.19 -0.77 -33.09
C VAL A 2 9.63 -1.54 -31.90
N LYS A 3 10.17 -1.26 -30.70
CA LYS A 3 9.69 -1.88 -29.46
C LYS A 3 8.25 -1.42 -29.22
N LYS A 4 7.27 -2.32 -29.29
CA LYS A 4 5.86 -2.00 -29.10
C LYS A 4 5.69 -1.36 -27.72
N LEU A 5 5.21 -0.11 -27.69
CA LEU A 5 4.96 0.60 -26.44
C LEU A 5 3.78 -0.06 -25.72
N THR A 6 4.02 -0.59 -24.53
CA THR A 6 3.02 -1.26 -23.69
C THR A 6 2.80 -0.50 -22.39
N ARG A 7 1.65 -0.72 -21.72
CA ARG A 7 1.40 -0.12 -20.40
C ARG A 7 2.46 -0.52 -19.38
N GLU A 8 2.93 -1.76 -19.44
CA GLU A 8 4.01 -2.26 -18.58
C GLU A 8 5.33 -1.50 -18.85
N ALA A 9 5.73 -1.32 -20.12
CA ALA A 9 6.93 -0.56 -20.47
C ALA A 9 6.85 0.90 -19.96
N ILE A 10 5.68 1.51 -20.07
CA ILE A 10 5.39 2.86 -19.55
C ILE A 10 5.54 2.90 -18.03
N ALA A 11 4.93 1.95 -17.33
CA ALA A 11 5.01 1.85 -15.87
C ALA A 11 6.45 1.70 -15.39
N ARG A 12 7.20 0.76 -15.96
CA ARG A 12 8.61 0.52 -15.60
C ARG A 12 9.52 1.70 -15.91
N ALA A 13 9.30 2.41 -17.02
CA ALA A 13 10.02 3.65 -17.31
C ALA A 13 9.65 4.77 -16.32
N GLY A 14 8.38 4.88 -15.95
CA GLY A 14 7.92 5.81 -14.91
C GLY A 14 8.57 5.52 -13.55
N LEU A 15 8.67 4.27 -13.14
CA LEU A 15 9.32 3.86 -11.89
C LEU A 15 10.83 4.20 -11.90
N ARG A 16 11.54 3.99 -13.03
CA ARG A 16 12.94 4.42 -13.13
C ARG A 16 13.11 5.94 -13.00
N LEU A 17 12.22 6.73 -13.58
CA LEU A 17 12.23 8.19 -13.41
C LEU A 17 11.97 8.59 -11.95
N LEU A 18 11.04 7.91 -11.30
CA LEU A 18 10.73 8.10 -9.88
C LEU A 18 11.97 7.83 -9.02
N ASP A 19 12.64 6.71 -9.23
CA ASP A 19 13.84 6.31 -8.48
C ASP A 19 15.00 7.28 -8.68
N ALA A 20 15.16 7.80 -9.91
CA ALA A 20 16.24 8.72 -10.26
C ALA A 20 16.05 10.14 -9.73
N GLY A 21 14.82 10.66 -9.71
CA GLY A 21 14.57 12.08 -9.43
C GLY A 21 13.30 12.39 -8.63
N GLY A 22 12.69 11.38 -8.01
CA GLY A 22 11.45 11.56 -7.22
C GLY A 22 10.22 11.83 -8.08
N ILE A 23 9.10 12.11 -7.41
CA ILE A 23 7.79 12.24 -8.05
C ILE A 23 7.74 13.43 -9.04
N GLU A 24 8.56 14.44 -8.85
CA GLU A 24 8.62 15.60 -9.73
C GLU A 24 9.35 15.31 -11.05
N ALA A 25 10.26 14.34 -11.08
CA ALA A 25 10.90 13.88 -12.31
C ALA A 25 9.93 13.12 -13.24
N VAL A 26 8.83 12.60 -12.72
CA VAL A 26 7.84 11.85 -13.49
C VAL A 26 6.95 12.82 -14.29
N THR A 27 7.37 13.09 -15.52
CA THR A 27 6.62 13.93 -16.48
C THR A 27 6.43 13.19 -17.80
N THR A 28 5.42 13.57 -18.58
CA THR A 28 5.19 12.99 -19.92
C THR A 28 6.39 13.21 -20.85
N ARG A 29 7.06 14.35 -20.73
CA ARG A 29 8.26 14.69 -21.53
C ARG A 29 9.44 13.79 -21.14
N ALA A 30 9.73 13.66 -19.84
CA ALA A 30 10.79 12.79 -19.36
C ALA A 30 10.53 11.32 -19.72
N LEU A 31 9.27 10.88 -19.60
CA LEU A 31 8.86 9.53 -19.96
C LEU A 31 9.04 9.24 -21.47
N ALA A 32 8.71 10.18 -22.34
CA ALA A 32 8.93 10.04 -23.78
C ALA A 32 10.43 9.89 -24.10
N ALA A 33 11.28 10.71 -23.46
CA ALA A 33 12.74 10.62 -23.60
C ALA A 33 13.28 9.29 -23.08
N GLU A 34 12.85 8.84 -21.90
CA GLU A 34 13.24 7.56 -21.27
C GLU A 34 12.88 6.35 -22.16
N LEU A 35 11.73 6.43 -22.84
CA LEU A 35 11.25 5.37 -23.73
C LEU A 35 11.82 5.47 -25.15
N GLY A 36 12.54 6.55 -25.47
CA GLY A 36 13.07 6.79 -26.81
C GLY A 36 12.00 7.02 -27.88
N VAL A 37 10.84 7.57 -27.46
CA VAL A 37 9.71 7.84 -28.37
C VAL A 37 9.41 9.33 -28.43
N GLN A 38 8.75 9.75 -29.52
CA GLN A 38 8.28 11.13 -29.62
C GLN A 38 7.02 11.35 -28.77
N SER A 39 6.88 12.55 -28.21
CA SER A 39 5.73 12.91 -27.35
C SER A 39 4.37 12.58 -27.96
N PRO A 40 4.09 12.85 -29.26
CA PRO A 40 2.81 12.47 -29.86
C PRO A 40 2.51 10.96 -29.77
N THR A 41 3.53 10.11 -29.95
CA THR A 41 3.37 8.65 -29.84
C THR A 41 3.00 8.24 -28.42
N LEU A 42 3.63 8.86 -27.40
CA LEU A 42 3.31 8.58 -26.00
C LEU A 42 1.87 9.00 -25.65
N TYR A 43 1.38 10.13 -26.18
CA TYR A 43 0.04 10.67 -25.90
C TYR A 43 -1.10 9.71 -26.30
N TRP A 44 -0.90 8.80 -27.24
CA TRP A 44 -1.87 7.74 -27.57
C TRP A 44 -2.04 6.71 -26.45
N HIS A 45 -1.04 6.58 -25.57
CA HIS A 45 -1.02 5.60 -24.48
C HIS A 45 -1.29 6.22 -23.11
N VAL A 46 -0.73 7.41 -22.85
CA VAL A 46 -0.91 8.16 -21.58
C VAL A 46 -1.01 9.65 -21.88
N LYS A 47 -2.04 10.29 -21.35
CA LYS A 47 -2.40 11.68 -21.62
C LYS A 47 -1.98 12.64 -20.50
N SER A 48 -1.60 12.12 -19.35
CA SER A 48 -1.33 12.93 -18.15
C SER A 48 -0.34 12.25 -17.19
N LYS A 49 0.31 13.03 -16.32
CA LYS A 49 1.10 12.53 -15.18
C LYS A 49 0.27 11.54 -14.34
N ARG A 50 -1.02 11.81 -14.14
CA ARG A 50 -1.93 10.94 -13.39
C ARG A 50 -2.06 9.55 -14.00
N GLU A 51 -2.12 9.42 -15.32
CA GLU A 51 -2.18 8.12 -16.00
C GLU A 51 -0.85 7.36 -15.91
N ILE A 52 0.28 8.06 -15.91
CA ILE A 52 1.60 7.46 -15.66
C ILE A 52 1.65 6.90 -14.24
N LEU A 53 1.31 7.70 -13.23
CA LEU A 53 1.29 7.28 -11.82
C LEU A 53 0.33 6.09 -11.60
N ARG A 54 -0.82 6.09 -12.28
CA ARG A 54 -1.75 4.95 -12.25
C ARG A 54 -1.11 3.68 -12.80
N ALA A 55 -0.40 3.76 -13.93
CA ALA A 55 0.31 2.61 -14.48
C ALA A 55 1.41 2.10 -13.54
N MET A 56 2.14 3.02 -12.90
CA MET A 56 3.16 2.68 -11.88
C MET A 56 2.54 1.99 -10.67
N ALA A 57 1.41 2.49 -10.14
CA ALA A 57 0.70 1.87 -9.03
C ALA A 57 0.23 0.44 -9.37
N VAL A 58 -0.25 0.20 -10.59
CA VAL A 58 -0.59 -1.15 -11.07
C VAL A 58 0.65 -2.04 -11.11
N ALA A 59 1.79 -1.54 -11.60
CA ALA A 59 3.02 -2.32 -11.64
C ALA A 59 3.53 -2.69 -10.23
N MET A 60 3.55 -1.73 -9.29
CA MET A 60 3.92 -2.00 -7.89
C MET A 60 2.98 -3.02 -7.23
N SER A 61 1.66 -2.93 -7.50
CA SER A 61 0.70 -3.93 -7.01
C SER A 61 0.95 -5.31 -7.60
N GLY A 62 1.26 -5.38 -8.91
CA GLY A 62 1.60 -6.63 -9.58
C GLY A 62 2.88 -7.26 -9.02
N ASP A 63 3.90 -6.44 -8.71
CA ASP A 63 5.14 -6.90 -8.07
C ASP A 63 4.87 -7.45 -6.66
N ALA A 64 4.04 -6.75 -5.87
CA ALA A 64 3.59 -7.26 -4.57
C ALA A 64 2.83 -8.59 -4.72
N ALA A 65 1.89 -8.66 -5.67
CA ALA A 65 1.09 -9.85 -5.93
C ALA A 65 1.94 -11.06 -6.31
N ALA A 66 3.01 -10.85 -7.06
CA ALA A 66 3.93 -11.92 -7.47
C ALA A 66 4.69 -12.55 -6.31
N THR A 67 4.81 -11.88 -5.16
CA THR A 67 5.46 -12.42 -3.96
C THR A 67 4.51 -13.21 -3.06
N VAL A 68 3.18 -13.03 -3.18
CA VAL A 68 2.18 -13.77 -2.40
C VAL A 68 1.95 -15.14 -3.03
N THR A 69 2.36 -16.19 -2.34
CA THR A 69 2.33 -17.56 -2.86
C THR A 69 0.90 -18.12 -2.96
N ALA A 70 0.74 -19.21 -3.69
CA ALA A 70 -0.52 -19.94 -3.73
C ALA A 70 -0.90 -20.56 -2.36
N ALA A 71 0.07 -20.85 -1.50
CA ALA A 71 -0.15 -21.30 -0.14
C ALA A 71 -0.70 -20.16 0.74
N ASP A 72 -0.12 -18.96 0.63
CA ASP A 72 -0.61 -17.77 1.34
C ASP A 72 -2.07 -17.48 1.00
N ARG A 73 -2.43 -17.55 -0.28
CA ARG A 73 -3.81 -17.30 -0.75
C ARG A 73 -4.85 -18.32 -0.29
N ARG A 74 -4.43 -19.49 0.20
CA ARG A 74 -5.31 -20.54 0.75
C ARG A 74 -5.27 -20.64 2.26
N ALA A 75 -4.55 -19.74 2.91
CA ALA A 75 -4.45 -19.69 4.37
C ALA A 75 -5.65 -18.94 5.00
N SER A 76 -5.61 -18.75 6.31
CA SER A 76 -6.61 -17.94 7.00
C SER A 76 -6.63 -16.49 6.46
N TRP A 77 -7.74 -15.81 6.58
CA TRP A 77 -7.85 -14.40 6.15
C TRP A 77 -6.82 -13.50 6.84
N GLN A 78 -6.47 -13.76 8.10
CA GLN A 78 -5.43 -13.03 8.83
C GLN A 78 -4.06 -13.18 8.16
N HIS A 79 -3.76 -14.40 7.70
CA HIS A 79 -2.50 -14.67 7.01
C HIS A 79 -2.47 -14.02 5.62
N ILE A 80 -3.54 -14.12 4.85
CA ILE A 80 -3.67 -13.47 3.52
C ILE A 80 -3.47 -11.97 3.68
N LEU A 81 -4.16 -11.35 4.65
CA LEU A 81 -4.07 -9.92 4.93
C LEU A 81 -2.63 -9.52 5.32
N THR A 82 -1.99 -10.30 6.19
CA THR A 82 -0.62 -10.02 6.64
C THR A 82 0.37 -10.12 5.47
N SER A 83 0.30 -11.21 4.71
CA SER A 83 1.19 -11.45 3.56
C SER A 83 1.05 -10.36 2.51
N TRP A 84 -0.20 -9.98 2.19
CA TRP A 84 -0.47 -8.91 1.24
C TRP A 84 0.02 -7.55 1.74
N ALA A 85 -0.23 -7.19 3.01
CA ALA A 85 0.23 -5.94 3.59
C ALA A 85 1.75 -5.80 3.56
N CYS A 86 2.47 -6.86 3.93
CA CYS A 86 3.93 -6.89 3.90
C CYS A 86 4.46 -6.81 2.46
N ALA A 87 3.87 -7.56 1.53
CA ALA A 87 4.24 -7.54 0.12
C ALA A 87 4.02 -6.16 -0.52
N LEU A 88 2.87 -5.54 -0.26
CA LEU A 88 2.55 -4.21 -0.78
C LEU A 88 3.48 -3.15 -0.21
N ARG A 89 3.74 -3.15 1.11
CA ARG A 89 4.70 -2.22 1.71
C ARG A 89 6.09 -2.38 1.09
N ALA A 90 6.59 -3.60 0.95
CA ALA A 90 7.89 -3.86 0.34
C ALA A 90 7.98 -3.34 -1.09
N ALA A 91 6.97 -3.61 -1.92
CA ALA A 91 6.93 -3.14 -3.31
C ALA A 91 6.85 -1.62 -3.42
N VAL A 92 6.09 -0.95 -2.54
CA VAL A 92 5.98 0.51 -2.53
C VAL A 92 7.28 1.16 -2.05
N LEU A 93 7.87 0.65 -0.96
CA LEU A 93 9.12 1.19 -0.40
C LEU A 93 10.36 0.86 -1.23
N SER A 94 10.28 -0.06 -2.20
CA SER A 94 11.39 -0.31 -3.12
C SER A 94 11.62 0.83 -4.12
N HIS A 95 10.72 1.82 -4.15
CA HIS A 95 10.80 2.99 -5.02
C HIS A 95 10.84 4.28 -4.20
N ARG A 96 11.70 5.22 -4.60
CA ARG A 96 11.69 6.58 -4.06
C ARG A 96 10.30 7.20 -4.27
N ASP A 97 9.76 7.89 -3.28
CA ASP A 97 8.40 8.48 -3.30
C ASP A 97 7.29 7.49 -3.69
N GLY A 98 7.55 6.19 -3.54
CA GLY A 98 6.62 5.13 -3.95
C GLY A 98 5.26 5.25 -3.26
N GLY A 99 5.23 5.64 -1.98
CA GLY A 99 4.01 5.92 -1.22
C GLY A 99 3.16 7.01 -1.87
N GLN A 100 3.77 8.13 -2.22
CA GLN A 100 3.09 9.25 -2.90
C GLN A 100 2.64 8.87 -4.30
N ALA A 101 3.50 8.16 -5.06
CA ALA A 101 3.18 7.69 -6.41
C ALA A 101 2.04 6.67 -6.43
N PHE A 102 1.89 5.86 -5.38
CA PHE A 102 0.83 4.86 -5.22
C PHE A 102 -0.48 5.44 -4.68
N ALA A 103 -0.42 6.51 -3.88
CA ALA A 103 -1.58 7.10 -3.24
C ALA A 103 -2.63 7.60 -4.23
N GLY A 104 -3.90 7.38 -3.93
CA GLY A 104 -5.03 7.84 -4.75
C GLY A 104 -5.36 6.97 -5.97
N PHE A 105 -4.66 5.85 -6.19
CA PHE A 105 -4.95 4.91 -7.28
C PHE A 105 -5.38 3.55 -6.75
N LEU A 106 -6.51 3.05 -7.25
CA LEU A 106 -6.86 1.64 -7.10
C LEU A 106 -6.16 0.87 -8.21
N ALA A 107 -5.27 -0.04 -7.83
CA ALA A 107 -4.65 -0.96 -8.76
C ALA A 107 -5.70 -2.02 -9.17
N ALA A 108 -6.19 -1.90 -10.39
CA ALA A 108 -7.17 -2.81 -10.97
C ALA A 108 -6.45 -3.64 -12.05
N ASP A 109 -5.90 -4.76 -11.63
CA ASP A 109 -5.24 -5.74 -12.50
C ASP A 109 -5.58 -7.17 -12.05
N PRO A 110 -5.46 -8.17 -12.92
CA PRO A 110 -5.87 -9.55 -12.61
C PRO A 110 -5.16 -10.16 -11.40
N ALA A 111 -3.86 -9.88 -11.19
CA ALA A 111 -3.12 -10.45 -10.07
C ALA A 111 -3.61 -9.89 -8.73
N THR A 112 -3.91 -8.58 -8.67
CA THR A 112 -4.53 -7.95 -7.51
C THR A 112 -5.94 -8.48 -7.25
N PHE A 113 -6.72 -8.75 -8.32
CA PHE A 113 -8.06 -9.34 -8.18
C PHE A 113 -8.01 -10.75 -7.60
N GLU A 114 -7.05 -11.60 -7.99
CA GLU A 114 -6.90 -12.95 -7.43
C GLU A 114 -6.64 -12.92 -5.92
N ILE A 115 -5.81 -11.99 -5.43
CA ILE A 115 -5.53 -11.84 -4.00
C ILE A 115 -6.77 -11.30 -3.27
N THR A 116 -7.42 -10.30 -3.85
CA THR A 116 -8.62 -9.71 -3.28
C THR A 116 -9.72 -10.76 -3.16
N GLU A 117 -9.95 -11.55 -4.18
CA GLU A 117 -10.95 -12.63 -4.18
C GLU A 117 -10.63 -13.68 -3.11
N SER A 118 -9.36 -14.12 -3.01
CA SER A 118 -8.94 -15.06 -1.97
C SER A 118 -9.18 -14.51 -0.56
N PHE A 119 -8.93 -13.22 -0.35
CA PHE A 119 -9.16 -12.56 0.92
C PHE A 119 -10.65 -12.42 1.25
N LEU A 120 -11.47 -11.97 0.28
CA LEU A 120 -12.92 -11.85 0.45
C LEU A 120 -13.58 -13.19 0.71
N GLN A 121 -13.16 -14.25 0.00
CA GLN A 121 -13.62 -15.62 0.24
C GLN A 121 -13.26 -16.10 1.66
N ALA A 122 -12.02 -15.90 2.09
CA ALA A 122 -11.60 -16.32 3.42
C ALA A 122 -12.31 -15.55 4.55
N LEU A 123 -12.65 -14.27 4.34
CA LEU A 123 -13.49 -13.49 5.25
C LEU A 123 -14.94 -14.01 5.27
N HIS A 124 -15.50 -14.32 4.10
CA HIS A 124 -16.83 -14.90 4.00
C HIS A 124 -16.91 -16.24 4.76
N ASP A 125 -15.93 -17.11 4.56
CA ASP A 125 -15.85 -18.43 5.24
C ASP A 125 -15.67 -18.27 6.76
N ALA A 126 -15.06 -17.17 7.22
CA ALA A 126 -14.97 -16.79 8.63
C ALA A 126 -16.27 -16.19 9.20
N GLY A 127 -17.30 -16.01 8.36
CA GLY A 127 -18.60 -15.47 8.76
C GLY A 127 -18.70 -13.95 8.74
N ALA A 128 -17.79 -13.26 8.03
CA ALA A 128 -17.91 -11.82 7.83
C ALA A 128 -19.10 -11.49 6.89
N PRO A 129 -19.92 -10.48 7.23
CA PRO A 129 -20.96 -10.00 6.34
C PRO A 129 -20.40 -9.55 4.98
N PRO A 130 -21.15 -9.73 3.88
CA PRO A 130 -20.68 -9.35 2.54
C PRO A 130 -20.28 -7.87 2.41
N ASP A 131 -20.93 -6.99 3.16
CA ASP A 131 -20.66 -5.55 3.14
C ASP A 131 -19.41 -5.17 3.96
N LEU A 132 -19.02 -5.99 4.93
CA LEU A 132 -17.86 -5.75 5.78
C LEU A 132 -16.56 -6.14 5.09
N ALA A 133 -16.53 -7.26 4.38
CA ALA A 133 -15.32 -7.80 3.76
C ALA A 133 -14.59 -6.80 2.83
N PRO A 134 -15.27 -6.10 1.88
CA PRO A 134 -14.61 -5.08 1.07
C PRO A 134 -14.10 -3.89 1.87
N GLN A 135 -14.77 -3.51 2.96
CA GLN A 135 -14.31 -2.44 3.84
C GLN A 135 -13.01 -2.82 4.56
N CYS A 136 -12.86 -4.09 4.96
CA CYS A 136 -11.61 -4.60 5.53
C CYS A 136 -10.45 -4.50 4.54
N ALA A 137 -10.67 -4.85 3.26
CA ALA A 137 -9.65 -4.71 2.21
C ALA A 137 -9.24 -3.24 1.99
N MET A 138 -10.20 -2.33 1.98
CA MET A 138 -9.94 -0.89 1.84
C MET A 138 -9.21 -0.32 3.06
N LEU A 139 -9.61 -0.71 4.27
CA LEU A 139 -8.92 -0.30 5.51
C LEU A 139 -7.45 -0.70 5.47
N LEU A 140 -7.17 -1.96 5.12
CA LEU A 140 -5.79 -2.46 5.00
C LEU A 140 -4.98 -1.62 4.01
N ARG A 141 -5.54 -1.38 2.83
CA ARG A 141 -4.89 -0.56 1.81
C ARG A 141 -4.58 0.84 2.33
N HIS A 142 -5.55 1.51 2.97
CA HIS A 142 -5.36 2.85 3.53
C HIS A 142 -4.25 2.85 4.60
N PHE A 143 -4.25 1.84 5.47
CA PHE A 143 -3.21 1.66 6.48
C PHE A 143 -1.83 1.52 5.83
N VAL A 144 -1.65 0.58 4.89
CA VAL A 144 -0.34 0.32 4.27
C VAL A 144 0.16 1.54 3.50
N VAL A 145 -0.69 2.15 2.67
CA VAL A 145 -0.30 3.30 1.84
C VAL A 145 0.04 4.51 2.71
N GLY A 146 -0.79 4.83 3.69
CA GLY A 146 -0.52 5.92 4.63
C GLY A 146 0.78 5.70 5.41
N PHE A 147 1.00 4.47 5.88
CA PHE A 147 2.24 4.12 6.57
C PHE A 147 3.48 4.31 5.68
N CYS A 148 3.43 3.87 4.41
CA CYS A 148 4.55 4.05 3.47
C CYS A 148 4.83 5.54 3.18
N VAL A 149 3.80 6.36 3.02
CA VAL A 149 3.96 7.82 2.81
C VAL A 149 4.67 8.45 4.00
N GLU A 150 4.23 8.17 5.22
CA GLU A 150 4.84 8.70 6.44
C GLU A 150 6.27 8.17 6.65
N GLU A 151 6.50 6.89 6.38
CA GLU A 151 7.81 6.26 6.53
C GLU A 151 8.86 6.91 5.59
N GLN A 152 8.49 7.16 4.33
CA GLN A 152 9.37 7.81 3.35
C GLN A 152 9.59 9.29 3.69
N ALA A 153 8.55 10.03 4.09
CA ALA A 153 8.67 11.41 4.51
C ALA A 153 9.61 11.57 5.73
N LEU A 154 9.49 10.68 6.72
CA LEU A 154 10.38 10.69 7.88
C LEU A 154 11.83 10.35 7.50
N ALA A 155 12.04 9.42 6.56
CA ALA A 155 13.39 9.09 6.07
C ALA A 155 14.05 10.28 5.35
N GLU A 156 13.28 11.04 4.58
CA GLU A 156 13.77 12.25 3.91
C GLU A 156 14.17 13.34 4.91
N LEU A 157 13.35 13.57 5.94
CA LEU A 157 13.68 14.52 7.02
C LEU A 157 14.99 14.16 7.75
N HIS A 158 15.26 12.87 7.94
CA HIS A 158 16.49 12.40 8.59
C HIS A 158 17.72 12.48 7.69
N ASN A 159 17.54 12.34 6.38
CA ASN A 159 18.62 12.35 5.38
C ASN A 159 18.89 13.76 4.81
N GLY A 160 17.96 14.68 4.97
CA GLY A 160 18.06 16.05 4.49
C GLY A 160 19.01 16.87 5.35
N ALA A 161 20.27 16.95 4.94
CA ALA A 161 21.30 17.81 5.56
C ALA A 161 20.99 19.32 5.47
N ASP A 162 19.91 19.71 4.78
CA ASP A 162 19.59 21.09 4.44
C ASP A 162 18.74 21.85 5.48
N HIS A 163 18.29 21.18 6.53
CA HIS A 163 17.54 21.83 7.62
C HIS A 163 18.13 21.48 9.00
N PRO A 164 19.36 21.96 9.31
CA PRO A 164 19.93 21.80 10.64
C PRO A 164 19.17 22.69 11.63
N GLY A 165 18.06 22.22 12.16
CA GLY A 165 17.24 22.95 13.13
C GLY A 165 15.79 22.52 13.26
N GLU A 166 15.25 21.75 12.36
CA GLU A 166 13.92 21.14 12.52
C GLU A 166 14.00 19.81 13.30
N SER A 167 14.58 19.86 14.49
CA SER A 167 14.30 18.82 15.47
C SER A 167 12.83 18.91 15.84
N ALA A 168 12.10 17.77 15.77
CA ALA A 168 10.73 17.74 16.26
C ALA A 168 10.66 18.41 17.64
N PRO A 169 9.70 19.33 17.88
CA PRO A 169 9.65 20.07 19.13
C PRO A 169 9.58 19.08 20.31
N ALA A 170 10.56 19.16 21.20
CA ALA A 170 10.57 18.32 22.38
C ALA A 170 9.41 18.73 23.30
N ALA A 171 8.55 17.79 23.64
CA ALA A 171 7.48 18.05 24.60
C ALA A 171 8.10 18.28 25.99
N ASP A 172 7.73 19.39 26.63
CA ASP A 172 8.13 19.65 28.01
C ASP A 172 7.60 18.53 28.93
N PRO A 173 8.49 17.71 29.53
CA PRO A 173 8.08 16.57 30.32
C PRO A 173 7.35 16.95 31.61
N THR A 174 7.51 18.17 32.08
CA THR A 174 6.80 18.69 33.26
C THR A 174 5.35 19.01 32.94
N ARG A 175 5.13 19.61 31.77
CA ARG A 175 3.79 20.01 31.32
C ARG A 175 3.06 18.86 30.58
N TYR A 176 3.80 18.01 29.83
CA TYR A 176 3.26 16.96 28.98
C TYR A 176 3.97 15.62 29.20
N PRO A 177 3.90 15.04 30.41
CA PRO A 177 4.71 13.86 30.76
C PRO A 177 4.40 12.62 29.91
N LEU A 178 3.14 12.39 29.56
CA LEU A 178 2.75 11.24 28.72
C LEU A 178 3.17 11.44 27.28
N THR A 179 3.05 12.64 26.74
CA THR A 179 3.48 12.96 25.38
C THR A 179 4.99 12.82 25.25
N ALA A 180 5.75 13.35 26.19
CA ALA A 180 7.22 13.26 26.19
C ALA A 180 7.68 11.79 26.22
N ARG A 181 7.08 10.96 27.08
CA ARG A 181 7.35 9.52 27.13
C ARG A 181 6.92 8.81 25.84
N GLY A 182 5.76 9.14 25.28
CA GLY A 182 5.24 8.59 24.03
C GLY A 182 6.17 8.88 22.85
N LEU A 183 6.64 10.11 22.71
CA LEU A 183 7.59 10.49 21.65
C LEU A 183 8.91 9.72 21.77
N GLN A 184 9.44 9.55 22.97
CA GLN A 184 10.64 8.74 23.21
C GLN A 184 10.43 7.28 22.79
N ALA A 185 9.29 6.68 23.16
CA ALA A 185 8.95 5.31 22.79
C ALA A 185 8.81 5.14 21.26
N ILE A 186 8.17 6.11 20.59
CA ILE A 186 8.02 6.11 19.12
C ILE A 186 9.39 6.20 18.45
N THR A 187 10.26 7.10 18.92
CA THR A 187 11.61 7.28 18.35
C THR A 187 12.51 6.06 18.58
N ALA A 188 12.35 5.37 19.71
CA ALA A 188 13.12 4.17 20.02
C ALA A 188 12.66 2.91 19.24
N THR A 189 11.48 2.96 18.63
CA THR A 189 10.90 1.81 17.92
C THR A 189 11.16 1.93 16.43
N GLY A 190 11.77 0.91 15.81
CA GLY A 190 12.02 0.85 14.37
C GLY A 190 10.72 0.79 13.55
N GLN A 191 10.78 1.25 12.29
CA GLN A 191 9.61 1.31 11.39
C GLN A 191 8.96 -0.07 11.19
N ASP A 192 9.76 -1.12 11.03
CA ASP A 192 9.24 -2.49 10.86
C ASP A 192 8.44 -2.94 12.09
N GLN A 193 8.94 -2.67 13.29
CA GLN A 193 8.23 -3.03 14.54
C GLN A 193 6.93 -2.25 14.68
N ARG A 194 6.92 -0.97 14.31
CA ARG A 194 5.72 -0.13 14.31
C ARG A 194 4.69 -0.61 13.30
N PHE A 195 5.13 -0.95 12.09
CA PHE A 195 4.26 -1.54 11.06
C PHE A 195 3.63 -2.85 11.54
N GLN A 196 4.44 -3.77 12.07
CA GLN A 196 3.95 -5.06 12.57
C GLN A 196 3.00 -4.92 13.76
N LEU A 197 3.25 -3.97 14.66
CA LEU A 197 2.34 -3.68 15.77
C LEU A 197 0.99 -3.16 15.26
N ALA A 198 1.01 -2.17 14.36
CA ALA A 198 -0.21 -1.60 13.82
C ALA A 198 -1.02 -2.63 13.01
N LEU A 199 -0.35 -3.51 12.26
CA LEU A 199 -0.98 -4.61 11.54
C LEU A 199 -1.66 -5.60 12.49
N ARG A 200 -0.99 -5.98 13.59
CA ARG A 200 -1.59 -6.84 14.63
C ARG A 200 -2.83 -6.20 15.28
N ILE A 201 -2.77 -4.89 15.57
CA ILE A 201 -3.91 -4.14 16.12
C ILE A 201 -5.08 -4.16 15.12
N THR A 202 -4.80 -3.92 13.84
CA THR A 202 -5.81 -3.97 12.78
C THR A 202 -6.47 -5.34 12.68
N ILE A 203 -5.67 -6.42 12.66
CA ILE A 203 -6.17 -7.79 12.59
C ILE A 203 -7.03 -8.13 13.83
N ALA A 204 -6.56 -7.76 15.02
CA ALA A 204 -7.31 -8.02 16.26
C ALA A 204 -8.67 -7.29 16.25
N GLY A 205 -8.69 -6.02 15.84
CA GLY A 205 -9.93 -5.25 15.71
C GLY A 205 -10.89 -5.84 14.69
N LEU A 206 -10.39 -6.26 13.53
CA LEU A 206 -11.21 -6.93 12.50
C LEU A 206 -11.76 -8.27 13.01
N THR A 207 -10.95 -9.06 13.73
CA THR A 207 -11.40 -10.34 14.32
C THR A 207 -12.58 -10.12 15.25
N THR A 208 -12.45 -9.16 16.20
CA THR A 208 -13.52 -8.82 17.13
C THR A 208 -14.80 -8.38 16.38
N LEU A 209 -14.66 -7.52 15.40
CA LEU A 209 -15.80 -7.01 14.64
C LEU A 209 -16.52 -8.13 13.86
N ILE A 210 -15.78 -9.05 13.23
CA ILE A 210 -16.35 -10.20 12.53
C ILE A 210 -17.09 -11.13 13.49
N GLU A 211 -16.54 -11.35 14.68
CA GLU A 211 -17.17 -12.20 15.71
C GLU A 211 -18.48 -11.56 16.22
N GLU A 212 -18.49 -10.24 16.46
CA GLU A 212 -19.68 -9.51 16.86
C GLU A 212 -20.78 -9.57 15.80
N GLU A 213 -20.46 -9.38 14.54
CA GLU A 213 -21.41 -9.43 13.43
C GLU A 213 -21.95 -10.85 13.22
N ARG A 214 -21.11 -11.87 13.36
CA ARG A 214 -21.55 -13.27 13.31
C ARG A 214 -22.56 -13.61 14.42
N GLN A 215 -22.39 -13.05 15.62
CA GLN A 215 -23.32 -13.27 16.74
C GLN A 215 -24.68 -12.58 16.51
N LYS A 216 -24.73 -11.48 15.76
CA LYS A 216 -25.95 -10.75 15.45
C LYS A 216 -26.80 -11.43 14.36
N THR A 217 -26.19 -12.26 13.52
CA THR A 217 -26.88 -12.99 12.46
C THR A 217 -27.26 -14.38 12.99
N PRO A 218 -28.54 -14.62 13.39
CA PRO A 218 -28.99 -15.94 13.85
C PRO A 218 -28.80 -16.93 12.72
N SER A 219 -28.25 -18.11 13.03
CA SER A 219 -28.23 -19.26 12.11
C SER A 219 -29.63 -19.47 11.58
N ALA A 220 -29.80 -19.43 10.26
CA ALA A 220 -31.06 -19.86 9.66
C ALA A 220 -31.39 -21.27 10.18
N PRO A 221 -32.66 -21.56 10.59
CA PRO A 221 -33.00 -22.88 11.07
C PRO A 221 -32.70 -23.90 9.96
N GLU A 222 -31.92 -24.92 10.28
CA GLU A 222 -31.78 -26.11 9.45
C GLU A 222 -33.19 -26.63 9.17
N ASN A 223 -33.69 -26.42 7.97
CA ASN A 223 -34.85 -27.13 7.48
C ASN A 223 -34.44 -28.59 7.36
N SER A 224 -34.68 -29.37 8.40
CA SER A 224 -34.69 -30.84 8.31
C SER A 224 -35.84 -31.28 7.42
N PRO A 225 -35.60 -32.28 6.55
CA PRO A 225 -36.57 -32.81 5.58
C PRO A 225 -37.74 -33.56 6.24
#